data_1e46bb302b163476c61a4e0e917e6d2b
#
_entry.id   1e46bb302b163476c61a4e0e917e6d2b
#
_cell.length_a   1.000
_cell.length_b   1.000
_cell.length_c   1.000
_cell.angle_alpha   90.00
_cell.angle_beta   90.00
_cell.angle_gamma   90.00
#
_symmetry.space_group_name_H-M   'P 1'
#
loop_
_entity.id
_entity.type
_entity.pdbx_description
1 polymer ?
#
loop_
_entity_poly.entity_id
_entity_poly.type
_entity_poly.pdbx_seq_one_letter_code
_entity_poly.pdbx_strand_id
1 'polypeptide(L)'
;MRAVLDTLLYQNRTGCQWEMLPHDLLPKSTVYEYFAQWRDDGTWAKIVKVLRTRVRVQAGRDPTPSAVCIDSQTVKTTEVGGTERGYEGGKKIQGRKRHVVVDTIGLLLVVLITSAALDDGVAAIKLLALIRAEDFPRLTVIFGDSKYHNHELQAWLTEHRPGWRIEVKKRPEGSTGFTPLPQRWVVERTNAWNGRSRRNSKDYERNPASSAVRIQLSHIQLMLQRLAPVPQPEFHYRKLAA
;
A
#
# COMPACT_ATOMS: atom_id res chain seq x y z
N MET A 1 -17.08 -16.79 -5.89
CA MET A 1 -16.20 -15.81 -5.22
C MET A 1 -14.72 -16.10 -5.38
N ARG A 2 -14.23 -17.33 -5.12
CA ARG A 2 -12.80 -17.68 -5.28
C ARG A 2 -12.28 -17.34 -6.68
N ALA A 3 -12.93 -17.79 -7.74
CA ALA A 3 -12.50 -17.55 -9.12
C ALA A 3 -12.40 -16.03 -9.48
N VAL A 4 -13.26 -15.19 -8.89
CA VAL A 4 -13.15 -13.73 -9.04
C VAL A 4 -11.85 -13.22 -8.43
N LEU A 5 -11.53 -13.65 -7.21
CA LEU A 5 -10.28 -13.26 -6.54
C LEU A 5 -9.05 -13.77 -7.30
N ASP A 6 -9.07 -15.03 -7.74
CA ASP A 6 -7.97 -15.63 -8.49
C ASP A 6 -7.69 -14.83 -9.77
N THR A 7 -8.75 -14.46 -10.52
CA THR A 7 -8.63 -13.62 -11.74
C THR A 7 -8.06 -12.23 -11.41
N LEU A 8 -8.54 -11.58 -10.35
CA LEU A 8 -8.06 -10.25 -9.95
C LEU A 8 -6.61 -10.28 -9.48
N LEU A 9 -6.21 -11.29 -8.71
CA LEU A 9 -4.84 -11.47 -8.25
C LEU A 9 -3.90 -11.78 -9.43
N TYR A 10 -4.35 -12.62 -10.38
CA TYR A 10 -3.63 -12.87 -11.64
C TYR A 10 -3.39 -11.57 -12.41
N GLN A 11 -4.46 -10.80 -12.67
CA GLN A 11 -4.35 -9.53 -13.39
C GLN A 11 -3.45 -8.53 -12.67
N ASN A 12 -3.57 -8.42 -11.35
CA ASN A 12 -2.73 -7.52 -10.56
C ASN A 12 -1.26 -7.93 -10.62
N ARG A 13 -0.99 -9.22 -10.55
CA ARG A 13 0.37 -9.79 -10.60
C ARG A 13 1.03 -9.64 -11.94
N THR A 14 0.32 -9.98 -13.03
CA THR A 14 0.84 -9.96 -14.40
C THR A 14 0.81 -8.57 -15.03
N GLY A 15 -0.13 -7.70 -14.59
CA GLY A 15 -0.36 -6.37 -15.16
C GLY A 15 -1.08 -6.39 -16.49
N CYS A 16 -1.64 -7.55 -16.92
CA CYS A 16 -2.33 -7.65 -18.21
C CYS A 16 -3.53 -6.69 -18.27
N GLN A 17 -3.88 -6.28 -19.49
CA GLN A 17 -5.09 -5.51 -19.75
C GLN A 17 -6.32 -6.39 -19.53
N TRP A 18 -7.46 -5.76 -19.26
CA TRP A 18 -8.73 -6.50 -19.07
C TRP A 18 -9.10 -7.38 -20.26
N GLU A 19 -8.81 -6.88 -21.48
CA GLU A 19 -9.03 -7.60 -22.73
C GLU A 19 -8.11 -8.81 -22.91
N MET A 20 -6.99 -8.85 -22.19
CA MET A 20 -5.95 -9.88 -22.30
C MET A 20 -6.03 -10.89 -21.16
N LEU A 21 -7.15 -10.96 -20.46
CA LEU A 21 -7.36 -12.02 -19.48
C LEU A 21 -7.44 -13.37 -20.19
N PRO A 22 -6.74 -14.42 -19.68
CA PRO A 22 -6.83 -15.78 -20.22
C PRO A 22 -8.27 -16.30 -20.26
N HIS A 23 -8.59 -17.08 -21.28
CA HIS A 23 -9.95 -17.63 -21.48
C HIS A 23 -10.38 -18.67 -20.44
N ASP A 24 -9.44 -19.26 -19.72
CA ASP A 24 -9.67 -20.18 -18.60
C ASP A 24 -10.02 -19.47 -17.29
N LEU A 25 -9.92 -18.14 -17.25
CA LEU A 25 -10.37 -17.29 -16.15
C LEU A 25 -11.79 -16.77 -16.42
N LEU A 26 -12.39 -16.16 -15.39
CA LEU A 26 -13.71 -15.56 -15.53
C LEU A 26 -13.73 -14.41 -16.56
N PRO A 27 -14.87 -14.20 -17.25
CA PRO A 27 -15.04 -13.09 -18.17
C PRO A 27 -14.75 -11.73 -17.53
N LYS A 28 -14.05 -10.87 -18.26
CA LYS A 28 -13.64 -9.53 -17.78
C LYS A 28 -14.78 -8.70 -17.19
N SER A 29 -15.96 -8.74 -17.83
CA SER A 29 -17.14 -7.98 -17.40
C SER A 29 -17.57 -8.37 -16.00
N THR A 30 -17.73 -9.66 -15.76
CA THR A 30 -18.09 -10.21 -14.44
C THR A 30 -17.06 -9.82 -13.37
N VAL A 31 -15.77 -10.00 -13.68
CA VAL A 31 -14.69 -9.69 -12.72
C VAL A 31 -14.60 -8.20 -12.43
N TYR A 32 -14.76 -7.36 -13.46
CA TYR A 32 -14.74 -5.91 -13.30
C TYR A 32 -15.92 -5.40 -12.46
N GLU A 33 -17.10 -5.99 -12.62
CA GLU A 33 -18.28 -5.65 -11.84
C GLU A 33 -18.04 -5.88 -10.34
N TYR A 34 -17.54 -7.05 -9.95
CA TYR A 34 -17.14 -7.33 -8.57
C TYR A 34 -16.02 -6.41 -8.08
N PHE A 35 -15.03 -6.14 -8.92
CA PHE A 35 -13.94 -5.22 -8.58
C PHE A 35 -14.47 -3.82 -8.26
N ALA A 36 -15.38 -3.29 -9.09
CA ALA A 36 -15.98 -1.97 -8.92
C ALA A 36 -16.92 -1.95 -7.72
N GLN A 37 -17.81 -2.92 -7.59
CA GLN A 37 -18.72 -3.02 -6.46
C GLN A 37 -17.97 -3.04 -5.12
N TRP A 38 -16.96 -3.90 -4.99
CA TRP A 38 -16.20 -4.02 -3.74
C TRP A 38 -15.27 -2.83 -3.46
N ARG A 39 -14.91 -2.06 -4.50
CA ARG A 39 -14.27 -0.76 -4.34
C ARG A 39 -15.23 0.25 -3.72
N ASP A 40 -16.45 0.31 -4.21
CA ASP A 40 -17.42 1.34 -3.86
C ASP A 40 -18.10 1.07 -2.51
N ASP A 41 -18.29 -0.19 -2.13
CA ASP A 41 -18.88 -0.61 -0.83
C ASP A 41 -17.83 -0.82 0.28
N GLY A 42 -16.54 -0.63 -0.02
CA GLY A 42 -15.44 -0.76 0.94
C GLY A 42 -15.08 -2.21 1.32
N THR A 43 -15.56 -3.21 0.59
CA THR A 43 -15.27 -4.63 0.86
C THR A 43 -13.77 -4.92 0.79
N TRP A 44 -13.01 -4.30 -0.12
CA TRP A 44 -11.56 -4.47 -0.17
C TRP A 44 -10.86 -4.09 1.13
N ALA A 45 -11.23 -2.96 1.73
CA ALA A 45 -10.69 -2.52 3.01
C ALA A 45 -11.04 -3.49 4.15
N LYS A 46 -12.25 -4.04 4.14
CA LYS A 46 -12.69 -5.07 5.12
C LYS A 46 -11.87 -6.34 5.00
N ILE A 47 -11.60 -6.82 3.78
CA ILE A 47 -10.75 -8.00 3.52
C ILE A 47 -9.33 -7.74 4.04
N VAL A 48 -8.74 -6.58 3.72
CA VAL A 48 -7.41 -6.19 4.21
C VAL A 48 -7.37 -6.19 5.73
N LYS A 49 -8.38 -5.63 6.40
CA LYS A 49 -8.48 -5.59 7.88
C LYS A 49 -8.49 -7.00 8.47
N VAL A 50 -9.33 -7.90 7.96
CA VAL A 50 -9.45 -9.27 8.45
C VAL A 50 -8.14 -10.05 8.27
N LEU A 51 -7.55 -9.99 7.06
CA LEU A 51 -6.31 -10.72 6.77
C LEU A 51 -5.14 -10.17 7.59
N ARG A 52 -5.02 -8.85 7.74
CA ARG A 52 -4.00 -8.23 8.59
C ARG A 52 -4.10 -8.73 10.03
N THR A 53 -5.29 -8.73 10.61
CA THR A 53 -5.53 -9.24 11.96
C THR A 53 -5.04 -10.69 12.09
N ARG A 54 -5.41 -11.57 11.15
CA ARG A 54 -4.98 -12.97 11.16
C ARG A 54 -3.48 -13.14 11.05
N VAL A 55 -2.83 -12.43 10.12
CA VAL A 55 -1.37 -12.49 9.95
C VAL A 55 -0.65 -11.99 11.19
N ARG A 56 -1.14 -10.94 11.83
CA ARG A 56 -0.56 -10.42 13.08
C ARG A 56 -0.63 -11.46 14.19
N VAL A 57 -1.80 -12.05 14.40
CA VAL A 57 -2.00 -13.08 15.44
C VAL A 57 -1.12 -14.31 15.16
N GLN A 58 -1.05 -14.79 13.91
CA GLN A 58 -0.15 -15.89 13.53
C GLN A 58 1.33 -15.56 13.76
N ALA A 59 1.72 -14.29 13.67
CA ALA A 59 3.07 -13.82 13.95
C ALA A 59 3.31 -13.53 15.45
N GLY A 60 2.45 -13.96 16.36
CA GLY A 60 2.55 -13.71 17.79
C GLY A 60 2.35 -12.25 18.20
N ARG A 61 1.66 -11.47 17.37
CA ARG A 61 1.39 -10.05 17.61
C ARG A 61 -0.06 -9.81 17.99
N ASP A 62 -0.30 -8.73 18.74
CA ASP A 62 -1.68 -8.30 18.99
C ASP A 62 -2.43 -8.04 17.67
N PRO A 63 -3.75 -8.26 17.64
CA PRO A 63 -4.61 -8.05 16.47
C PRO A 63 -4.49 -6.65 15.85
N THR A 64 -4.33 -5.62 16.71
CA THR A 64 -4.17 -4.22 16.31
C THR A 64 -2.78 -3.69 16.64
N PRO A 65 -2.16 -2.88 15.76
CA PRO A 65 -0.84 -2.30 16.03
C PRO A 65 -0.92 -1.17 17.07
N SER A 66 0.16 -1.04 17.86
CA SER A 66 0.40 0.11 18.73
C SER A 66 1.24 1.20 18.05
N ALA A 67 1.95 0.82 16.97
CA ALA A 67 2.77 1.72 16.17
C ALA A 67 2.62 1.39 14.68
N VAL A 68 2.69 2.41 13.85
CA VAL A 68 2.59 2.33 12.38
C VAL A 68 3.66 3.18 11.71
N CYS A 69 3.88 2.95 10.42
CA CYS A 69 4.73 3.76 9.57
C CYS A 69 3.90 4.42 8.49
N ILE A 70 4.16 5.70 8.23
CA ILE A 70 3.58 6.48 7.14
C ILE A 70 4.64 6.82 6.09
N ASP A 71 4.29 6.73 4.82
CA ASP A 71 5.15 7.12 3.70
C ASP A 71 4.35 7.39 2.43
N SER A 72 5.00 8.02 1.45
CA SER A 72 4.45 8.27 0.13
C SER A 72 5.39 7.79 -0.98
N GLN A 73 4.80 7.18 -2.00
CA GLN A 73 5.50 6.79 -3.22
C GLN A 73 4.91 7.53 -4.42
N THR A 74 5.74 8.29 -5.14
CA THR A 74 5.33 8.90 -6.41
C THR A 74 5.51 7.92 -7.54
N VAL A 75 4.48 7.80 -8.38
CA VAL A 75 4.46 6.90 -9.54
C VAL A 75 3.98 7.64 -10.77
N LYS A 76 4.54 7.29 -11.92
CA LYS A 76 4.07 7.81 -13.22
C LYS A 76 2.67 7.29 -13.52
N THR A 77 1.81 8.14 -14.07
CA THR A 77 0.57 7.72 -14.72
C THR A 77 0.84 7.40 -16.19
N THR A 78 -0.14 6.78 -16.85
CA THR A 78 -0.15 6.66 -18.32
C THR A 78 -0.61 7.98 -18.97
N GLU A 79 -0.44 8.09 -20.27
CA GLU A 79 -0.89 9.26 -21.06
C GLU A 79 -2.40 9.48 -20.95
N VAL A 80 -3.17 8.40 -20.95
CA VAL A 80 -4.62 8.42 -20.82
C VAL A 80 -5.06 8.94 -19.45
N GLY A 81 -4.20 8.90 -18.43
CA GLY A 81 -4.38 9.44 -17.07
C GLY A 81 -5.83 9.60 -16.61
N GLY A 82 -6.12 9.86 -15.40
CA GLY A 82 -7.44 10.18 -14.85
C GLY A 82 -7.37 11.46 -14.05
N THR A 83 -8.28 11.60 -13.11
CA THR A 83 -8.25 12.64 -12.07
C THR A 83 -7.04 12.45 -11.14
N GLU A 84 -6.77 13.43 -10.29
CA GLU A 84 -5.65 13.40 -9.32
C GLU A 84 -4.28 13.18 -9.99
N ARG A 85 -4.01 13.92 -11.05
CA ARG A 85 -2.73 13.91 -11.75
C ARG A 85 -2.00 15.24 -11.52
N GLY A 86 -0.69 15.18 -11.25
CA GLY A 86 0.13 16.38 -11.06
C GLY A 86 1.61 16.10 -11.23
N TYR A 87 2.41 17.16 -11.13
CA TYR A 87 3.86 17.11 -11.30
C TYR A 87 4.57 17.29 -9.97
N GLU A 88 5.45 16.36 -9.62
CA GLU A 88 6.36 16.46 -8.48
C GLU A 88 7.72 16.97 -8.96
N GLY A 89 8.01 18.23 -8.64
CA GLY A 89 9.23 18.91 -9.11
C GLY A 89 10.53 18.27 -8.59
N GLY A 90 10.55 17.81 -7.35
CA GLY A 90 11.73 17.18 -6.74
C GLY A 90 12.17 15.88 -7.41
N LYS A 91 11.21 15.05 -7.84
CA LYS A 91 11.47 13.78 -8.55
C LYS A 91 11.32 13.90 -10.06
N LYS A 92 10.84 15.04 -10.56
CA LYS A 92 10.55 15.28 -12.00
C LYS A 92 9.60 14.21 -12.57
N ILE A 93 8.53 13.89 -11.81
CA ILE A 93 7.56 12.87 -12.18
C ILE A 93 6.18 13.51 -12.35
N GLN A 94 5.57 13.30 -13.52
CA GLN A 94 4.16 13.55 -13.77
C GLN A 94 3.36 12.30 -13.41
N GLY A 95 2.47 12.40 -12.40
CA GLY A 95 1.77 11.24 -11.94
C GLY A 95 0.93 11.43 -10.68
N ARG A 96 0.91 10.40 -9.85
CA ARG A 96 0.19 10.33 -8.58
C ARG A 96 1.11 9.97 -7.42
N LYS A 97 0.72 10.33 -6.20
CA LYS A 97 1.31 9.81 -4.97
C LYS A 97 0.41 8.74 -4.37
N ARG A 98 1.04 7.66 -3.94
CA ARG A 98 0.46 6.58 -3.15
C ARG A 98 0.88 6.78 -1.70
N HIS A 99 0.01 7.32 -0.87
CA HIS A 99 0.25 7.47 0.55
C HIS A 99 -0.24 6.21 1.26
N VAL A 100 0.58 5.63 2.10
CA VAL A 100 0.27 4.40 2.82
C VAL A 100 0.54 4.52 4.31
N VAL A 101 -0.30 3.91 5.12
CA VAL A 101 0.01 3.60 6.50
C VAL A 101 0.10 2.10 6.64
N VAL A 102 1.22 1.62 7.19
CA VAL A 102 1.48 0.20 7.41
C VAL A 102 1.86 -0.05 8.87
N ASP A 103 1.61 -1.26 9.36
CA ASP A 103 2.07 -1.65 10.69
C ASP A 103 3.58 -1.98 10.71
N THR A 104 4.11 -2.31 11.88
CA THR A 104 5.54 -2.58 12.09
C THR A 104 6.06 -3.87 11.41
N ILE A 105 5.17 -4.70 10.85
CA ILE A 105 5.54 -5.85 10.02
C ILE A 105 5.23 -5.63 8.53
N GLY A 106 4.82 -4.39 8.18
CA GLY A 106 4.62 -3.94 6.79
C GLY A 106 3.26 -4.27 6.21
N LEU A 107 2.24 -4.52 7.04
CA LEU A 107 0.88 -4.78 6.57
C LEU A 107 0.08 -3.49 6.47
N LEU A 108 -0.62 -3.34 5.34
CA LEU A 108 -1.41 -2.14 5.03
C LEU A 108 -2.54 -1.91 6.04
N LEU A 109 -2.66 -0.69 6.56
CA LEU A 109 -3.84 -0.20 7.26
C LEU A 109 -4.75 0.54 6.28
N VAL A 110 -4.20 1.54 5.62
CA VAL A 110 -4.94 2.43 4.72
C VAL A 110 -4.03 2.90 3.59
N VAL A 111 -4.62 3.22 2.46
CA VAL A 111 -3.97 3.82 1.29
C VAL A 111 -4.81 4.95 0.75
N LEU A 112 -4.17 6.04 0.37
CA LEU A 112 -4.77 7.20 -0.29
C LEU A 112 -3.97 7.52 -1.56
N ILE A 113 -4.68 7.81 -2.63
CA ILE A 113 -4.08 8.23 -3.90
C ILE A 113 -4.40 9.71 -4.12
N THR A 114 -3.36 10.49 -4.39
CA THR A 114 -3.48 11.92 -4.65
C THR A 114 -2.69 12.34 -5.89
N SER A 115 -2.88 13.56 -6.32
CA SER A 115 -1.98 14.21 -7.27
C SER A 115 -0.53 14.19 -6.76
N ALA A 116 0.43 13.96 -7.65
CA ALA A 116 1.85 14.03 -7.30
C ALA A 116 2.29 15.43 -6.82
N ALA A 117 1.54 16.48 -7.15
CA ALA A 117 1.80 17.84 -6.72
C ALA A 117 1.38 18.11 -5.26
N LEU A 118 0.53 17.26 -4.65
CA LEU A 118 0.06 17.48 -3.29
C LEU A 118 1.20 17.28 -2.29
N ASP A 119 1.31 18.19 -1.32
CA ASP A 119 2.27 18.08 -0.23
C ASP A 119 1.99 16.84 0.66
N ASP A 120 3.06 16.20 1.14
CA ASP A 120 2.95 14.97 1.92
C ASP A 120 2.33 15.21 3.31
N GLY A 121 2.56 16.39 3.92
CA GLY A 121 1.96 16.78 5.21
C GLY A 121 0.45 17.00 5.10
N VAL A 122 0.01 17.68 4.05
CA VAL A 122 -1.43 17.88 3.77
C VAL A 122 -2.11 16.56 3.45
N ALA A 123 -1.46 15.70 2.66
CA ALA A 123 -1.97 14.39 2.34
C ALA A 123 -2.05 13.46 3.58
N ALA A 124 -1.13 13.62 4.54
CA ALA A 124 -1.12 12.85 5.78
C ALA A 124 -2.39 13.07 6.60
N ILE A 125 -2.88 14.30 6.70
CA ILE A 125 -4.15 14.61 7.38
C ILE A 125 -5.29 13.83 6.73
N LYS A 126 -5.40 13.91 5.40
CA LYS A 126 -6.43 13.17 4.65
C LYS A 126 -6.31 11.66 4.82
N LEU A 127 -5.10 11.14 4.81
CA LEU A 127 -4.82 9.70 4.96
C LEU A 127 -5.19 9.20 6.36
N LEU A 128 -4.76 9.93 7.41
CA LEU A 128 -5.02 9.54 8.80
C LEU A 128 -6.49 9.71 9.19
N ALA A 129 -7.20 10.64 8.54
CA ALA A 129 -8.65 10.79 8.71
C ALA A 129 -9.44 9.54 8.26
N LEU A 130 -8.89 8.75 7.31
CA LEU A 130 -9.51 7.49 6.87
C LEU A 130 -9.39 6.37 7.92
N ILE A 131 -8.53 6.52 8.92
CA ILE A 131 -8.36 5.53 9.98
C ILE A 131 -9.37 5.82 11.09
N ARG A 132 -10.24 4.88 11.36
CA ARG A 132 -11.16 4.95 12.49
C ARG A 132 -10.40 4.60 13.77
N ALA A 133 -10.35 5.53 14.73
CA ALA A 133 -9.56 5.36 15.96
C ALA A 133 -10.02 4.15 16.78
N GLU A 134 -11.32 3.88 16.80
CA GLU A 134 -11.94 2.75 17.49
C GLU A 134 -11.49 1.39 16.94
N ASP A 135 -11.06 1.32 15.69
CA ASP A 135 -10.48 0.10 15.10
C ASP A 135 -9.04 -0.16 15.56
N PHE A 136 -8.39 0.84 16.18
CA PHE A 136 -6.98 0.80 16.58
C PHE A 136 -6.77 1.38 17.99
N PRO A 137 -7.41 0.80 19.02
CA PRO A 137 -7.41 1.37 20.39
C PRO A 137 -6.01 1.44 21.02
N ARG A 138 -5.05 0.69 20.47
CA ARG A 138 -3.66 0.65 20.97
C ARG A 138 -2.71 1.57 20.21
N LEU A 139 -3.17 2.19 19.11
CA LEU A 139 -2.29 3.01 18.26
C LEU A 139 -1.94 4.30 18.97
N THR A 140 -0.64 4.52 19.16
CA THR A 140 -0.11 5.72 19.81
C THR A 140 1.01 6.38 18.99
N VAL A 141 1.74 5.61 18.16
CA VAL A 141 2.95 6.12 17.47
C VAL A 141 2.82 5.96 15.96
N ILE A 142 3.16 7.00 15.24
CA ILE A 142 3.24 7.04 13.78
C ILE A 142 4.67 7.41 13.42
N PHE A 143 5.47 6.49 12.86
CA PHE A 143 6.81 6.77 12.36
C PHE A 143 6.74 7.34 10.95
N GLY A 144 7.40 8.46 10.72
CA GLY A 144 7.48 9.11 9.41
C GLY A 144 8.85 9.73 9.15
N ASP A 145 9.03 10.29 7.95
CA ASP A 145 10.20 11.11 7.61
C ASP A 145 9.99 12.58 8.01
N SER A 146 11.00 13.43 7.71
CA SER A 146 10.97 14.85 8.07
C SER A 146 9.85 15.65 7.41
N LYS A 147 9.27 15.16 6.30
CA LYS A 147 8.13 15.80 5.62
C LYS A 147 6.86 15.78 6.46
N TYR A 148 6.75 14.83 7.40
CA TYR A 148 5.64 14.72 8.34
C TYR A 148 5.86 15.54 9.62
N HIS A 149 6.97 16.28 9.72
CA HIS A 149 7.19 17.27 10.79
C HIS A 149 6.53 18.59 10.42
N ASN A 150 5.22 18.66 10.55
CA ASN A 150 4.38 19.73 10.09
C ASN A 150 3.45 20.18 11.24
N HIS A 151 3.40 21.50 11.51
CA HIS A 151 2.59 22.05 12.59
C HIS A 151 1.09 21.80 12.40
N GLU A 152 0.58 21.89 11.17
CA GLU A 152 -0.84 21.63 10.88
C GLU A 152 -1.22 20.18 11.16
N LEU A 153 -0.36 19.24 10.78
CA LEU A 153 -0.57 17.83 11.06
C LEU A 153 -0.53 17.54 12.57
N GLN A 154 0.37 18.19 13.31
CA GLN A 154 0.45 18.07 14.76
C GLN A 154 -0.80 18.64 15.46
N ALA A 155 -1.27 19.80 15.04
CA ALA A 155 -2.49 20.43 15.55
C ALA A 155 -3.70 19.53 15.26
N TRP A 156 -3.82 19.03 14.03
CA TRP A 156 -4.89 18.12 13.65
C TRP A 156 -4.92 16.83 14.50
N LEU A 157 -3.74 16.24 14.75
CA LEU A 157 -3.63 15.03 15.60
C LEU A 157 -4.08 15.33 17.02
N THR A 158 -3.65 16.45 17.60
CA THR A 158 -4.03 16.83 18.96
C THR A 158 -5.55 16.96 19.10
N GLU A 159 -6.19 17.55 18.11
CA GLU A 159 -7.63 17.79 18.09
C GLU A 159 -8.44 16.52 17.80
N HIS A 160 -8.05 15.76 16.76
CA HIS A 160 -8.89 14.69 16.21
C HIS A 160 -8.45 13.29 16.61
N ARG A 161 -7.23 13.11 17.10
CA ARG A 161 -6.63 11.82 17.46
C ARG A 161 -5.83 11.92 18.77
N PRO A 162 -6.46 12.33 19.87
CA PRO A 162 -5.75 12.47 21.14
C PRO A 162 -5.05 11.15 21.52
N GLY A 163 -3.78 11.24 21.86
CA GLY A 163 -2.92 10.11 22.17
C GLY A 163 -2.10 9.55 20.99
N TRP A 164 -2.34 9.99 19.75
CA TRP A 164 -1.46 9.68 18.64
C TRP A 164 -0.36 10.74 18.53
N ARG A 165 0.87 10.30 18.25
CA ARG A 165 1.99 11.20 18.00
C ARG A 165 2.79 10.75 16.79
N ILE A 166 3.35 11.72 16.05
CA ILE A 166 4.30 11.43 14.99
C ILE A 166 5.72 11.48 15.55
N GLU A 167 6.47 10.41 15.32
CA GLU A 167 7.90 10.35 15.58
C GLU A 167 8.66 10.38 14.26
N VAL A 168 9.38 11.50 14.06
CA VAL A 168 10.24 11.66 12.88
C VAL A 168 11.59 11.01 13.16
N LYS A 169 11.92 9.99 12.36
CA LYS A 169 13.22 9.34 12.40
C LYS A 169 14.16 10.04 11.42
N LYS A 170 15.06 10.86 11.96
CA LYS A 170 16.13 11.52 11.18
C LYS A 170 17.30 10.58 11.00
N ARG A 171 18.03 10.77 9.89
CA ARG A 171 19.30 10.09 9.66
C ARG A 171 20.31 10.61 10.69
N PRO A 172 21.17 9.74 11.27
CA PRO A 172 22.25 10.21 12.14
C PRO A 172 23.16 11.19 11.39
N GLU A 173 23.57 12.26 12.05
CA GLU A 173 24.52 13.22 11.48
C GLU A 173 25.83 12.53 11.15
N GLY A 174 26.44 12.85 9.99
CA GLY A 174 27.68 12.25 9.53
C GLY A 174 27.54 10.87 8.87
N SER A 175 26.34 10.28 8.76
CA SER A 175 26.17 9.00 8.08
C SER A 175 26.32 9.15 6.57
N THR A 176 27.33 8.46 5.98
CA THR A 176 27.53 8.34 4.55
C THR A 176 26.95 7.01 4.03
N GLY A 177 26.43 7.01 2.79
CA GLY A 177 25.88 5.81 2.18
C GLY A 177 24.44 5.45 2.62
N PHE A 178 23.97 4.26 2.26
CA PHE A 178 22.64 3.76 2.61
C PHE A 178 22.65 3.20 4.04
N THR A 179 21.97 3.85 4.96
CA THR A 179 21.77 3.39 6.34
C THR A 179 20.28 3.13 6.56
N PRO A 180 19.86 1.85 6.74
CA PRO A 180 18.48 1.54 7.06
C PRO A 180 18.10 2.18 8.40
N LEU A 181 17.12 3.06 8.40
CA LEU A 181 16.62 3.65 9.64
C LEU A 181 15.68 2.65 10.31
N PRO A 182 15.88 2.34 11.61
CA PRO A 182 14.93 1.52 12.37
C PRO A 182 13.52 2.03 12.17
N GLN A 183 12.56 1.12 12.00
CA GLN A 183 11.13 1.35 11.73
C GLN A 183 10.80 1.92 10.32
N ARG A 184 11.60 2.84 9.75
CA ARG A 184 11.32 3.40 8.41
C ARG A 184 11.51 2.41 7.27
N TRP A 185 12.54 1.56 7.33
CA TRP A 185 12.79 0.54 6.30
C TRP A 185 11.58 -0.37 6.05
N VAL A 186 10.67 -0.48 7.03
CA VAL A 186 9.45 -1.29 6.92
C VAL A 186 8.56 -0.81 5.80
N VAL A 187 8.32 0.50 5.70
CA VAL A 187 7.47 1.05 4.64
C VAL A 187 8.17 1.07 3.29
N GLU A 188 9.49 1.28 3.27
CA GLU A 188 10.31 1.18 2.04
C GLU A 188 10.23 -0.24 1.47
N ARG A 189 10.38 -1.26 2.33
CA ARG A 189 10.18 -2.66 1.98
C ARG A 189 8.77 -2.94 1.47
N THR A 190 7.76 -2.34 2.09
CA THR A 190 6.37 -2.49 1.67
C THR A 190 6.16 -1.91 0.27
N ASN A 191 6.74 -0.75 -0.03
CA ASN A 191 6.71 -0.19 -1.37
C ASN A 191 7.39 -1.11 -2.41
N ALA A 192 8.51 -1.77 -2.03
CA ALA A 192 9.14 -2.77 -2.88
C ALA A 192 8.24 -4.01 -3.10
N TRP A 193 7.50 -4.47 -2.08
CA TRP A 193 6.52 -5.55 -2.24
C TRP A 193 5.39 -5.19 -3.20
N ASN A 194 4.87 -3.95 -3.13
CA ASN A 194 3.86 -3.45 -4.06
C ASN A 194 4.36 -3.49 -5.50
N GLY A 195 5.64 -3.19 -5.74
CA GLY A 195 6.29 -3.25 -7.05
C GLY A 195 6.41 -4.66 -7.64
N ARG A 196 6.29 -5.73 -6.84
CA ARG A 196 6.25 -7.11 -7.35
C ARG A 196 4.99 -7.41 -8.16
N SER A 197 3.94 -6.63 -8.01
CA SER A 197 2.75 -6.68 -8.86
C SER A 197 2.94 -5.75 -10.05
N ARG A 198 3.05 -6.28 -11.26
CA ARG A 198 3.33 -5.49 -12.47
C ARG A 198 2.28 -4.40 -12.72
N ARG A 199 1.04 -4.61 -12.27
CA ARG A 199 -0.01 -3.58 -12.35
C ARG A 199 0.31 -2.32 -11.55
N ASN A 200 1.23 -2.41 -10.57
CA ASN A 200 1.68 -1.28 -9.75
C ASN A 200 2.97 -0.62 -10.26
N SER A 201 3.59 -1.07 -11.36
CA SER A 201 4.82 -0.48 -11.91
C SER A 201 4.64 0.98 -12.34
N LYS A 202 3.43 1.32 -12.80
CA LYS A 202 2.91 2.68 -13.00
C LYS A 202 1.50 2.73 -12.43
N ASP A 203 0.87 3.89 -12.45
CA ASP A 203 -0.57 4.00 -12.20
C ASP A 203 -1.32 3.97 -13.54
N TYR A 204 -1.94 2.83 -13.83
CA TYR A 204 -2.72 2.59 -15.06
C TYR A 204 -4.20 2.89 -14.87
N GLU A 205 -4.64 3.19 -13.64
CA GLU A 205 -6.06 3.32 -13.34
C GLU A 205 -6.53 4.76 -13.60
N ARG A 206 -7.68 4.92 -14.24
CA ARG A 206 -8.28 6.26 -14.45
C ARG A 206 -8.84 6.82 -13.15
N ASN A 207 -9.43 5.96 -12.32
CA ASN A 207 -10.01 6.31 -11.02
C ASN A 207 -8.99 6.09 -9.89
N PRO A 208 -8.67 7.10 -9.06
CA PRO A 208 -7.78 6.97 -7.91
C PRO A 208 -8.19 5.90 -6.92
N ALA A 209 -9.51 5.70 -6.70
CA ALA A 209 -10.00 4.64 -5.84
C ALA A 209 -9.67 3.24 -6.40
N SER A 210 -9.69 3.05 -7.73
CA SER A 210 -9.22 1.82 -8.36
C SER A 210 -7.72 1.60 -8.16
N SER A 211 -6.93 2.67 -8.22
CA SER A 211 -5.49 2.61 -7.92
C SER A 211 -5.24 2.18 -6.46
N ALA A 212 -6.01 2.69 -5.51
CA ALA A 212 -5.94 2.25 -4.12
C ALA A 212 -6.25 0.75 -3.98
N VAL A 213 -7.28 0.24 -4.67
CA VAL A 213 -7.63 -1.19 -4.68
C VAL A 213 -6.47 -2.04 -5.22
N ARG A 214 -5.70 -1.58 -6.23
CA ARG A 214 -4.53 -2.32 -6.73
C ARG A 214 -3.47 -2.53 -5.64
N ILE A 215 -3.25 -1.54 -4.79
CA ILE A 215 -2.38 -1.68 -3.62
C ILE A 215 -2.98 -2.66 -2.61
N GLN A 216 -4.27 -2.56 -2.32
CA GLN A 216 -4.97 -3.50 -1.43
C GLN A 216 -4.88 -4.95 -1.94
N LEU A 217 -5.07 -5.20 -3.24
CA LEU A 217 -4.91 -6.53 -3.85
C LEU A 217 -3.49 -7.08 -3.68
N SER A 218 -2.45 -6.25 -3.82
CA SER A 218 -1.07 -6.68 -3.58
C SER A 218 -0.86 -7.09 -2.13
N HIS A 219 -1.44 -6.37 -1.19
CA HIS A 219 -1.40 -6.72 0.23
C HIS A 219 -2.24 -7.95 0.57
N ILE A 220 -3.40 -8.13 -0.05
CA ILE A 220 -4.22 -9.33 0.08
C ILE A 220 -3.40 -10.54 -0.35
N GLN A 221 -2.78 -10.50 -1.53
CA GLN A 221 -1.91 -11.58 -2.02
C GLN A 221 -0.76 -11.87 -1.05
N LEU A 222 -0.06 -10.85 -0.57
CA LEU A 222 1.02 -10.98 0.41
C LEU A 222 0.55 -11.66 1.69
N MET A 223 -0.60 -11.25 2.21
CA MET A 223 -1.15 -11.78 3.46
C MET A 223 -1.65 -13.22 3.30
N LEU A 224 -2.28 -13.56 2.18
CA LEU A 224 -2.67 -14.93 1.87
C LEU A 224 -1.47 -15.87 1.79
N GLN A 225 -0.36 -15.42 1.15
CA GLN A 225 0.89 -16.18 1.08
C GLN A 225 1.54 -16.38 2.46
N ARG A 226 1.37 -15.44 3.39
CA ARG A 226 1.87 -15.60 4.76
C ARG A 226 1.01 -16.54 5.60
N LEU A 227 -0.31 -16.50 5.40
CA LEU A 227 -1.25 -17.38 6.12
C LEU A 227 -1.19 -18.83 5.64
N ALA A 228 -0.97 -19.03 4.34
CA ALA A 228 -0.86 -20.34 3.70
C ALA A 228 0.34 -20.34 2.74
N PRO A 229 1.56 -20.50 3.27
CA PRO A 229 2.77 -20.53 2.44
C PRO A 229 2.75 -21.77 1.54
N VAL A 230 2.88 -21.55 0.25
CA VAL A 230 3.08 -22.63 -0.73
C VAL A 230 4.57 -22.88 -0.85
N PRO A 231 5.05 -24.13 -0.72
CA PRO A 231 6.44 -24.47 -0.98
C PRO A 231 6.84 -23.97 -2.37
N GLN A 232 7.90 -23.19 -2.44
CA GLN A 232 8.46 -22.80 -3.73
C GLN A 232 9.19 -24.03 -4.30
N PRO A 233 8.95 -24.41 -5.58
CA PRO A 233 9.77 -25.44 -6.21
C PRO A 233 11.24 -24.97 -6.19
N GLU A 234 12.14 -25.84 -5.73
CA GLU A 234 13.56 -25.56 -5.81
C GLU A 234 13.98 -25.44 -7.28
N PHE A 235 14.50 -24.30 -7.66
CA PHE A 235 15.03 -24.08 -8.99
C PHE A 235 16.43 -24.70 -9.05
N HIS A 236 16.54 -25.90 -9.56
CA HIS A 236 17.82 -26.51 -9.87
C HIS A 236 18.31 -26.00 -11.24
N TYR A 237 19.25 -25.07 -11.23
CA TYR A 237 20.00 -24.79 -12.45
C TYR A 237 20.80 -26.05 -12.81
N ARG A 238 20.41 -26.74 -13.88
CA ARG A 238 21.31 -27.70 -14.51
C ARG A 238 22.56 -26.91 -14.93
N LYS A 239 23.72 -27.19 -14.29
CA LYS A 239 25.00 -26.76 -14.85
C LYS A 239 25.08 -27.41 -16.24
N LEU A 240 24.97 -26.60 -17.29
CA LEU A 240 25.36 -27.04 -18.61
C LEU A 240 26.83 -27.44 -18.48
N ALA A 241 27.14 -28.71 -18.71
CA ALA A 241 28.51 -29.17 -18.79
C ALA A 241 29.18 -28.40 -19.92
N ALA A 242 30.33 -27.79 -19.59
CA ALA A 242 31.17 -27.08 -20.54
C ALA A 242 31.77 -28.08 -21.54
#